data_8464d0671cd9e0647f49b5cb7b6e84f5
#
_entry.id   8464d0671cd9e0647f49b5cb7b6e84f5
#
_cell.length_a   1.000
_cell.length_b   1.000
_cell.length_c   1.000
_cell.angle_alpha   90.00
_cell.angle_beta   90.00
_cell.angle_gamma   90.00
#
_symmetry.space_group_name_H-M   'P 1'
#
loop_
_entity.id
_entity.type
_entity.pdbx_description
1 polymer ?
#
loop_
_entity_poly.entity_id
_entity_poly.type
_entity_poly.pdbx_seq_one_letter_code
_entity_poly.pdbx_strand_id
1 'polypeptide(L)'
;HIPGALRLTPNDVFQWESDKGVKGMLPTGDHISKALSEIGINNNDTIIFYDGNSNLWASRGLWALEVYGHNDTRLLDGSWNYWSENGFPISTEKASIKKSDYSFSGEPKSNLIASWEEILESVDDPSKIVCDTRSPDEYVGKDVRADRGGHIPGSENINWVNAVDESGQF
;
A
#
# COMPACT_ATOMS: atom_id res chain seq x y z
N HIS A 1 13.34 -12.88 -7.66
CA HIS A 1 12.02 -12.34 -8.01
C HIS A 1 11.29 -13.24 -9.01
N ILE A 2 9.99 -13.04 -9.17
CA ILE A 2 9.17 -13.68 -10.20
C ILE A 2 9.72 -13.26 -11.59
N PRO A 3 9.88 -14.19 -12.56
CA PRO A 3 10.41 -13.85 -13.88
C PRO A 3 9.64 -12.68 -14.52
N GLY A 4 10.36 -11.69 -15.04
CA GLY A 4 9.78 -10.49 -15.66
C GLY A 4 9.26 -9.42 -14.69
N ALA A 5 9.28 -9.67 -13.38
CA ALA A 5 8.81 -8.68 -12.40
C ALA A 5 9.67 -7.40 -12.42
N LEU A 6 8.99 -6.27 -12.34
CA LEU A 6 9.59 -4.95 -12.23
C LEU A 6 9.68 -4.54 -10.77
N ARG A 7 10.76 -3.88 -10.39
CA ARG A 7 10.97 -3.43 -9.01
C ARG A 7 10.48 -2.01 -8.82
N LEU A 8 9.60 -1.83 -7.84
CA LEU A 8 9.25 -0.53 -7.25
C LEU A 8 9.75 -0.49 -5.80
N THR A 9 10.29 0.65 -5.39
CA THR A 9 10.69 0.89 -4.01
C THR A 9 9.55 1.64 -3.31
N PRO A 10 8.89 1.06 -2.30
CA PRO A 10 7.70 1.68 -1.69
C PRO A 10 7.97 3.10 -1.18
N ASN A 11 9.13 3.33 -0.55
CA ASN A 11 9.51 4.64 0.00
C ASN A 11 9.68 5.71 -1.08
N ASP A 12 10.06 5.32 -2.31
CA ASP A 12 10.31 6.28 -3.37
C ASP A 12 9.06 6.55 -4.22
N VAL A 13 8.11 5.61 -4.24
CA VAL A 13 6.94 5.66 -5.15
C VAL A 13 5.63 5.86 -4.40
N PHE A 14 5.42 5.20 -3.26
CA PHE A 14 4.12 5.15 -2.59
C PHE A 14 4.11 5.81 -1.21
N GLN A 15 5.21 6.45 -0.81
CA GLN A 15 5.29 7.23 0.40
C GLN A 15 5.87 8.62 0.13
N TRP A 16 5.33 9.61 0.82
CA TRP A 16 5.74 11.00 0.73
C TRP A 16 5.87 11.59 2.13
N GLU A 17 6.74 12.56 2.29
CA GLU A 17 6.78 13.38 3.50
C GLU A 17 6.14 14.73 3.15
N SER A 18 5.11 15.11 3.91
CA SER A 18 4.44 16.40 3.72
C SER A 18 5.36 17.58 4.11
N ASP A 19 5.02 18.79 3.67
CA ASP A 19 5.72 20.03 4.04
C ASP A 19 5.77 20.25 5.56
N LYS A 20 4.91 19.60 6.32
CA LYS A 20 4.87 19.60 7.79
C LYS A 20 5.68 18.47 8.43
N GLY A 21 6.44 17.70 7.65
CA GLY A 21 7.25 16.59 8.14
C GLY A 21 6.47 15.31 8.46
N VAL A 22 5.20 15.21 8.06
CA VAL A 22 4.40 13.99 8.26
C VAL A 22 4.80 12.97 7.20
N LYS A 23 5.32 11.82 7.65
CA LYS A 23 5.75 10.71 6.80
C LYS A 23 4.60 9.76 6.45
N GLY A 24 4.78 8.99 5.38
CA GLY A 24 3.81 7.98 4.97
C GLY A 24 2.60 8.52 4.23
N MET A 25 2.61 9.80 3.86
CA MET A 25 1.56 10.40 3.05
C MET A 25 1.50 9.77 1.65
N LEU A 26 0.32 9.81 1.02
CA LEU A 26 0.17 9.42 -0.38
C LEU A 26 0.84 10.47 -1.28
N PRO A 27 1.76 10.08 -2.17
CA PRO A 27 2.34 10.99 -3.15
C PRO A 27 1.29 11.49 -4.16
N THR A 28 1.61 12.54 -4.89
CA THR A 28 0.76 13.03 -5.98
C THR A 28 0.66 12.01 -7.12
N GLY A 29 -0.43 12.04 -7.89
CA GLY A 29 -0.61 11.20 -9.07
C GLY A 29 0.51 11.38 -10.10
N ASP A 30 1.02 12.60 -10.29
CA ASP A 30 2.14 12.89 -11.19
C ASP A 30 3.43 12.18 -10.76
N HIS A 31 3.72 12.17 -9.45
CA HIS A 31 4.88 11.46 -8.91
C HIS A 31 4.81 9.96 -9.20
N ILE A 32 3.67 9.35 -8.94
CA ILE A 32 3.45 7.91 -9.20
C ILE A 32 3.46 7.64 -10.70
N SER A 33 2.81 8.46 -11.53
CA SER A 33 2.78 8.34 -12.99
C SER A 33 4.17 8.34 -13.57
N LYS A 34 5.04 9.26 -13.10
CA LYS A 34 6.44 9.31 -13.53
C LYS A 34 7.19 8.02 -13.19
N ALA A 35 7.02 7.50 -11.96
CA ALA A 35 7.69 6.27 -11.54
C ALA A 35 7.22 5.07 -12.38
N LEU A 36 5.93 4.96 -12.68
CA LEU A 36 5.38 3.89 -13.52
C LEU A 36 5.88 4.00 -14.98
N SER A 37 5.96 5.22 -15.53
CA SER A 37 6.50 5.47 -16.86
C SER A 37 7.96 5.04 -16.98
N GLU A 38 8.78 5.33 -15.97
CA GLU A 38 10.20 4.97 -15.94
C GLU A 38 10.44 3.46 -16.01
N ILE A 39 9.53 2.66 -15.46
CA ILE A 39 9.58 1.20 -15.50
C ILE A 39 8.74 0.57 -16.62
N GLY A 40 8.14 1.39 -17.49
CA GLY A 40 7.47 0.95 -18.71
C GLY A 40 6.05 0.43 -18.56
N ILE A 41 5.36 0.78 -17.48
CA ILE A 41 3.94 0.46 -17.27
C ILE A 41 3.07 1.36 -18.14
N ASN A 42 2.04 0.79 -18.79
CA ASN A 42 1.06 1.51 -19.58
C ASN A 42 -0.31 1.57 -18.86
N ASN A 43 -1.15 2.53 -19.26
CA ASN A 43 -2.45 2.77 -18.64
C ASN A 43 -3.42 1.57 -18.68
N ASN A 44 -3.25 0.67 -19.64
CA ASN A 44 -4.12 -0.50 -19.81
C ASN A 44 -3.49 -1.81 -19.31
N ASP A 45 -2.32 -1.75 -18.68
CA ASP A 45 -1.67 -2.95 -18.15
C ASP A 45 -2.40 -3.44 -16.88
N THR A 46 -2.52 -4.75 -16.72
CA THR A 46 -2.85 -5.36 -15.43
C THR A 46 -1.61 -5.28 -14.54
N ILE A 47 -1.72 -4.63 -13.38
CA ILE A 47 -0.62 -4.52 -12.43
C ILE A 47 -0.87 -5.45 -11.26
N ILE A 48 0.02 -6.44 -11.09
CA ILE A 48 -0.04 -7.40 -9.98
C ILE A 48 1.10 -7.09 -9.02
N PHE A 49 0.76 -6.68 -7.80
CA PHE A 49 1.72 -6.41 -6.75
C PHE A 49 2.03 -7.65 -5.92
N TYR A 50 3.28 -7.80 -5.53
CA TYR A 50 3.73 -8.72 -4.49
C TYR A 50 4.95 -8.15 -3.76
N ASP A 51 5.18 -8.60 -2.55
CA ASP A 51 6.36 -8.25 -1.76
C ASP A 51 6.89 -9.45 -0.96
N GLY A 52 7.91 -9.24 -0.16
CA GLY A 52 8.46 -10.24 0.77
C GLY A 52 8.00 -10.06 2.21
N ASN A 53 6.93 -9.30 2.46
CA ASN A 53 6.40 -8.98 3.79
C ASN A 53 4.87 -9.15 3.85
N SER A 54 4.39 -10.31 3.43
CA SER A 54 2.97 -10.70 3.50
C SER A 54 2.01 -9.66 2.91
N ASN A 55 2.38 -9.10 1.77
CA ASN A 55 1.61 -8.09 1.03
C ASN A 55 1.42 -6.72 1.73
N LEU A 56 2.15 -6.41 2.80
CA LEU A 56 2.06 -5.11 3.47
C LEU A 56 2.30 -3.93 2.50
N TRP A 57 3.42 -3.95 1.77
CA TRP A 57 3.79 -2.91 0.82
C TRP A 57 3.06 -3.04 -0.52
N ALA A 58 2.78 -4.27 -0.92
CA ALA A 58 1.98 -4.56 -2.10
C ALA A 58 0.58 -3.96 -1.98
N SER A 59 -0.08 -4.07 -0.81
CA SER A 59 -1.37 -3.44 -0.52
C SER A 59 -1.31 -1.91 -0.58
N ARG A 60 -0.21 -1.31 -0.12
CA ARG A 60 0.00 0.14 -0.25
C ARG A 60 0.06 0.58 -1.70
N GLY A 61 0.76 -0.19 -2.55
CA GLY A 61 0.84 0.07 -3.99
C GLY A 61 -0.53 -0.06 -4.67
N LEU A 62 -1.25 -1.13 -4.38
CA LEU A 62 -2.61 -1.35 -4.89
C LEU A 62 -3.53 -0.19 -4.53
N TRP A 63 -3.63 0.17 -3.24
CA TRP A 63 -4.47 1.27 -2.79
C TRP A 63 -4.10 2.60 -3.46
N ALA A 64 -2.80 2.92 -3.57
CA ALA A 64 -2.36 4.15 -4.20
C ALA A 64 -2.83 4.26 -5.66
N LEU A 65 -2.74 3.16 -6.42
CA LEU A 65 -3.20 3.13 -7.81
C LEU A 65 -4.73 3.19 -7.91
N GLU A 66 -5.45 2.55 -6.99
CA GLU A 66 -6.92 2.62 -6.94
C GLU A 66 -7.41 4.04 -6.65
N VAL A 67 -6.75 4.76 -5.72
CA VAL A 67 -7.07 6.16 -5.43
C VAL A 67 -6.98 7.02 -6.68
N TYR A 68 -5.95 6.83 -7.48
CA TYR A 68 -5.76 7.60 -8.72
C TYR A 68 -6.47 6.99 -9.95
N GLY A 69 -7.21 5.88 -9.77
CA GLY A 69 -8.12 5.34 -10.79
C GLY A 69 -7.48 4.41 -11.81
N HIS A 70 -6.35 3.78 -11.52
CA HIS A 70 -5.90 2.65 -12.35
C HIS A 70 -6.91 1.50 -12.26
N ASN A 71 -7.32 0.93 -13.41
CA ASN A 71 -8.50 0.08 -13.48
C ASN A 71 -8.27 -1.39 -13.13
N ASP A 72 -7.04 -1.91 -13.27
CA ASP A 72 -6.76 -3.35 -13.06
C ASP A 72 -5.51 -3.54 -12.21
N THR A 73 -5.70 -3.41 -10.89
CA THR A 73 -4.69 -3.69 -9.87
C THR A 73 -5.06 -4.92 -9.06
N ARG A 74 -4.07 -5.76 -8.77
CA ARG A 74 -4.25 -7.02 -8.03
C ARG A 74 -3.12 -7.25 -7.06
N LEU A 75 -3.36 -8.08 -6.04
CA LEU A 75 -2.35 -8.66 -5.17
C LEU A 75 -2.09 -10.12 -5.56
N LEU A 76 -0.84 -10.55 -5.47
CA LEU A 76 -0.51 -11.96 -5.54
C LEU A 76 -0.86 -12.61 -4.20
N ASP A 77 -1.81 -13.54 -4.19
CA ASP A 77 -2.16 -14.32 -3.01
C ASP A 77 -0.98 -15.17 -2.53
N GLY A 78 -0.62 -15.07 -1.25
CA GLY A 78 0.57 -15.66 -0.66
C GLY A 78 1.88 -14.91 -0.93
N SER A 79 1.87 -13.89 -1.77
CA SER A 79 3.03 -13.03 -2.05
C SER A 79 4.29 -13.80 -2.47
N TRP A 80 5.49 -13.24 -2.21
CA TRP A 80 6.77 -13.87 -2.54
C TRP A 80 7.04 -15.15 -1.75
N ASN A 81 6.67 -15.20 -0.48
CA ASN A 81 6.98 -16.33 0.38
C ASN A 81 6.31 -17.61 -0.14
N TYR A 82 5.00 -17.55 -0.34
CA TYR A 82 4.25 -18.67 -0.90
C TYR A 82 4.79 -19.09 -2.28
N TRP A 83 5.09 -18.09 -3.16
CA TRP A 83 5.66 -18.36 -4.48
C TRP A 83 6.95 -19.16 -4.42
N SER A 84 7.91 -18.72 -3.58
CA SER A 84 9.22 -19.34 -3.47
C SER A 84 9.20 -20.71 -2.77
N GLU A 85 8.37 -20.85 -1.73
CA GLU A 85 8.25 -22.10 -0.96
C GLU A 85 7.59 -23.23 -1.75
N ASN A 86 6.71 -22.90 -2.69
CA ASN A 86 6.08 -23.87 -3.59
C ASN A 86 6.92 -24.20 -4.84
N GLY A 87 8.14 -23.70 -4.94
CA GLY A 87 9.05 -24.03 -6.03
C GLY A 87 8.66 -23.44 -7.38
N PHE A 88 7.84 -22.40 -7.41
CA PHE A 88 7.48 -21.70 -8.65
C PHE A 88 8.68 -20.98 -9.28
N PRO A 89 8.64 -20.68 -10.60
CA PRO A 89 9.78 -20.10 -11.30
C PRO A 89 10.28 -18.81 -10.68
N ILE A 90 11.60 -18.71 -10.49
CA ILE A 90 12.27 -17.51 -9.97
C ILE A 90 13.38 -17.07 -10.93
N SER A 91 13.73 -15.78 -10.90
CA SER A 91 14.80 -15.20 -11.70
C SER A 91 15.60 -14.17 -10.88
N THR A 92 16.87 -14.02 -11.24
CA THR A 92 17.74 -12.92 -10.82
C THR A 92 18.03 -11.95 -11.96
N GLU A 93 17.53 -12.24 -13.15
CA GLU A 93 17.73 -11.42 -14.34
C GLU A 93 16.93 -10.13 -14.27
N LYS A 94 17.57 -8.99 -14.59
CA LYS A 94 16.87 -7.72 -14.67
C LYS A 94 15.91 -7.73 -15.88
N ALA A 95 14.66 -7.29 -15.63
CA ALA A 95 13.71 -7.09 -16.71
C ALA A 95 14.21 -6.01 -17.68
N SER A 96 13.97 -6.22 -18.99
CA SER A 96 14.23 -5.21 -20.00
C SER A 96 13.12 -4.15 -19.94
N ILE A 97 13.50 -2.92 -19.64
CA ILE A 97 12.56 -1.80 -19.48
C ILE A 97 12.61 -0.92 -20.73
N LYS A 98 11.44 -0.68 -21.31
CA LYS A 98 11.21 0.38 -22.28
C LYS A 98 10.25 1.38 -21.64
N LYS A 99 10.71 2.61 -21.41
CA LYS A 99 9.87 3.66 -20.81
C LYS A 99 8.56 3.84 -21.58
N SER A 100 7.52 4.16 -20.86
CA SER A 100 6.18 4.46 -21.37
C SER A 100 5.79 5.92 -21.07
N ASP A 101 4.56 6.27 -21.41
CA ASP A 101 3.94 7.57 -21.11
C ASP A 101 2.67 7.31 -20.28
N TYR A 102 2.86 6.84 -19.04
CA TYR A 102 1.78 6.56 -18.12
C TYR A 102 1.26 7.86 -17.49
N SER A 103 -0.04 8.01 -17.41
CA SER A 103 -0.67 9.12 -16.68
C SER A 103 -2.02 8.71 -16.10
N PHE A 104 -2.31 9.18 -14.90
CA PHE A 104 -3.67 9.04 -14.37
C PHE A 104 -4.61 10.04 -15.04
N SER A 105 -5.85 9.62 -15.26
CA SER A 105 -6.92 10.46 -15.80
C SER A 105 -7.98 10.71 -14.73
N GLY A 106 -8.27 11.97 -14.45
CA GLY A 106 -9.30 12.38 -13.49
C GLY A 106 -8.77 12.71 -12.09
N GLU A 107 -9.71 13.05 -11.21
CA GLU A 107 -9.40 13.41 -9.83
C GLU A 107 -9.23 12.17 -8.96
N PRO A 108 -8.43 12.25 -7.88
CA PRO A 108 -8.33 11.18 -6.91
C PRO A 108 -9.68 10.81 -6.29
N LYS A 109 -9.92 9.52 -6.08
CA LYS A 109 -11.13 9.01 -5.42
C LYS A 109 -11.10 9.36 -3.94
N SER A 110 -11.70 10.48 -3.56
CA SER A 110 -11.71 10.98 -2.18
C SER A 110 -12.32 10.02 -1.17
N ASN A 111 -13.27 9.19 -1.59
CA ASN A 111 -13.90 8.17 -0.74
C ASN A 111 -12.96 7.02 -0.32
N LEU A 112 -11.76 6.95 -0.86
CA LEU A 112 -10.70 5.99 -0.45
C LEU A 112 -9.65 6.61 0.47
N ILE A 113 -9.84 7.87 0.87
CA ILE A 113 -8.93 8.61 1.76
C ILE A 113 -9.78 9.27 2.84
N ALA A 114 -9.48 8.96 4.11
CA ALA A 114 -10.05 9.70 5.22
C ALA A 114 -9.08 10.80 5.67
N SER A 115 -9.59 12.02 5.84
CA SER A 115 -8.82 13.11 6.43
C SER A 115 -8.76 12.98 7.96
N TRP A 116 -7.79 13.66 8.60
CA TRP A 116 -7.72 13.68 10.06
C TRP A 116 -8.94 14.39 10.68
N GLU A 117 -9.52 15.36 9.99
CA GLU A 117 -10.76 16.03 10.39
C GLU A 117 -11.93 15.04 10.41
N GLU A 118 -12.10 14.24 9.37
CA GLU A 118 -13.13 13.20 9.31
C GLU A 118 -12.97 12.15 10.42
N ILE A 119 -11.72 11.78 10.73
CA ILE A 119 -11.42 10.86 11.85
C ILE A 119 -11.73 11.52 13.19
N LEU A 120 -11.40 12.80 13.37
CA LEU A 120 -11.71 13.53 14.60
C LEU A 120 -13.24 13.61 14.83
N GLU A 121 -14.01 13.89 13.79
CA GLU A 121 -15.48 13.89 13.84
C GLU A 121 -16.06 12.51 14.14
N SER A 122 -15.37 11.43 13.77
CA SER A 122 -15.84 10.06 14.02
C SER A 122 -15.72 9.62 15.48
N VAL A 123 -14.90 10.28 16.30
CA VAL A 123 -14.65 9.88 17.69
C VAL A 123 -15.96 9.84 18.52
N ASP A 124 -16.88 10.78 18.27
CA ASP A 124 -18.15 10.89 18.97
C ASP A 124 -19.35 10.38 18.14
N ASP A 125 -19.11 9.76 16.98
CA ASP A 125 -20.14 9.25 16.08
C ASP A 125 -20.25 7.72 16.15
N PRO A 126 -21.25 7.15 16.83
CA PRO A 126 -21.41 5.71 16.97
C PRO A 126 -21.75 4.97 15.67
N SER A 127 -22.05 5.68 14.59
CA SER A 127 -22.29 5.10 13.26
C SER A 127 -21.00 4.86 12.48
N LYS A 128 -19.86 5.37 12.95
CA LYS A 128 -18.55 5.24 12.33
C LYS A 128 -17.62 4.40 13.19
N ILE A 129 -16.89 3.50 12.57
CA ILE A 129 -15.90 2.67 13.23
C ILE A 129 -14.53 2.98 12.60
N VAL A 130 -13.57 3.38 13.43
CA VAL A 130 -12.17 3.50 13.03
C VAL A 130 -11.48 2.18 13.30
N CYS A 131 -10.93 1.57 12.26
CA CYS A 131 -10.14 0.34 12.37
C CYS A 131 -8.66 0.69 12.52
N ASP A 132 -8.06 0.38 13.67
CA ASP A 132 -6.62 0.50 13.90
C ASP A 132 -5.94 -0.82 13.51
N THR A 133 -5.21 -0.82 12.40
CA THR A 133 -4.56 -2.03 11.87
C THR A 133 -3.14 -2.25 12.40
N ARG A 134 -2.66 -1.42 13.32
CA ARG A 134 -1.35 -1.57 13.96
C ARG A 134 -1.29 -2.77 14.90
N SER A 135 -0.10 -3.08 15.39
CA SER A 135 0.08 -4.14 16.39
C SER A 135 -0.67 -3.83 17.71
N PRO A 136 -1.04 -4.85 18.49
CA PRO A 136 -1.65 -4.63 19.82
C PRO A 136 -0.78 -3.77 20.76
N ASP A 137 0.54 -3.88 20.69
CA ASP A 137 1.44 -3.08 21.52
C ASP A 137 1.49 -1.62 21.10
N GLU A 138 1.39 -1.30 19.81
CA GLU A 138 1.19 0.08 19.33
C GLU A 138 -0.17 0.63 19.77
N TYR A 139 -1.23 -0.19 19.67
CA TYR A 139 -2.60 0.19 20.04
C TYR A 139 -2.70 0.57 21.52
N VAL A 140 -2.09 -0.19 22.43
CA VAL A 140 -2.10 0.11 23.86
C VAL A 140 -1.00 1.09 24.32
N GLY A 141 -0.18 1.59 23.39
CA GLY A 141 0.85 2.59 23.66
C GLY A 141 2.12 2.04 24.33
N LYS A 142 2.41 0.75 24.22
CA LYS A 142 3.68 0.15 24.67
C LYS A 142 4.78 0.33 23.62
N ASP A 143 4.46 0.15 22.32
CA ASP A 143 5.35 0.48 21.21
C ASP A 143 4.96 1.87 20.67
N VAL A 144 5.80 2.86 20.97
CA VAL A 144 5.53 4.27 20.64
C VAL A 144 6.35 4.68 19.43
N ARG A 145 5.66 4.92 18.30
CA ARG A 145 6.28 5.34 17.02
C ARG A 145 5.94 6.76 16.59
N ALA A 146 5.28 7.52 17.45
CA ALA A 146 4.90 8.92 17.25
C ALA A 146 5.12 9.70 18.55
N ASP A 147 4.83 10.99 18.56
CA ASP A 147 4.96 11.85 19.75
C ASP A 147 4.11 11.38 20.94
N ARG A 148 3.03 10.67 20.65
CA ARG A 148 2.13 10.08 21.67
C ARG A 148 1.83 8.62 21.33
N GLY A 149 1.86 7.75 22.35
CA GLY A 149 1.41 6.36 22.23
C GLY A 149 -0.10 6.22 22.41
N GLY A 150 -0.61 5.02 22.14
CA GLY A 150 -2.03 4.69 22.24
C GLY A 150 -2.76 4.75 20.91
N HIS A 151 -4.09 4.86 20.96
CA HIS A 151 -4.97 4.78 19.81
C HIS A 151 -6.01 5.91 19.79
N ILE A 152 -6.70 6.06 18.66
CA ILE A 152 -7.81 6.98 18.50
C ILE A 152 -8.98 6.50 19.37
N PRO A 153 -9.58 7.34 20.23
CA PRO A 153 -10.69 6.92 21.08
C PRO A 153 -11.82 6.27 20.28
N GLY A 154 -12.30 5.11 20.74
CA GLY A 154 -13.36 4.36 20.06
C GLY A 154 -12.92 3.53 18.85
N SER A 155 -11.63 3.51 18.51
CA SER A 155 -11.15 2.63 17.44
C SER A 155 -11.10 1.17 17.90
N GLU A 156 -11.31 0.27 16.93
CA GLU A 156 -11.17 -1.19 17.12
C GLU A 156 -9.82 -1.66 16.57
N ASN A 157 -9.10 -2.50 17.33
CA ASN A 157 -7.82 -3.02 16.86
C ASN A 157 -7.99 -4.33 16.08
N ILE A 158 -7.67 -4.31 14.81
CA ILE A 158 -7.56 -5.49 13.95
C ILE A 158 -6.16 -5.49 13.35
N ASN A 159 -5.23 -6.19 13.99
CA ASN A 159 -3.84 -6.24 13.52
C ASN A 159 -3.80 -6.73 12.06
N TRP A 160 -3.11 -5.98 11.19
CA TRP A 160 -3.01 -6.28 9.76
C TRP A 160 -2.49 -7.68 9.46
N VAL A 161 -1.64 -8.27 10.32
CA VAL A 161 -1.13 -9.64 10.15
C VAL A 161 -2.23 -10.71 10.20
N ASN A 162 -3.40 -10.38 10.75
CA ASN A 162 -4.54 -11.28 10.81
C ASN A 162 -5.32 -11.36 9.48
N ALA A 163 -4.94 -10.54 8.49
CA ALA A 163 -5.55 -10.58 7.16
C ALA A 163 -5.00 -11.71 6.29
N VAL A 164 -3.92 -12.36 6.74
CA VAL A 164 -3.28 -13.48 6.03
C VAL A 164 -3.07 -14.66 6.98
N ASP A 165 -3.05 -15.86 6.44
CA ASP A 165 -2.70 -17.08 7.18
C ASP A 165 -1.17 -17.26 7.32
N GLU A 166 -0.75 -18.39 7.90
CA GLU A 166 0.67 -18.73 8.09
C GLU A 166 1.45 -18.86 6.76
N SER A 167 0.77 -19.14 5.67
CA SER A 167 1.36 -19.21 4.31
C SER A 167 1.42 -17.84 3.62
N GLY A 168 0.85 -16.79 4.21
CA GLY A 168 0.73 -15.46 3.66
C GLY A 168 -0.42 -15.28 2.65
N GLN A 169 -1.36 -16.26 2.58
CA GLN A 169 -2.56 -16.17 1.75
C GLN A 169 -3.71 -15.47 2.48
N PHE A 170 -4.59 -14.83 1.71
CA PHE A 170 -5.78 -14.13 2.23
C PHE A 170 -6.88 -15.09 2.65
#